data_12ca0511822a285db639077abcd4a918
#
_entry.id   12ca0511822a285db639077abcd4a918
#
_cell.length_a   1.000
_cell.length_b   1.000
_cell.length_c   1.000
_cell.angle_alpha   90.00
_cell.angle_beta   90.00
_cell.angle_gamma   90.00
#
_symmetry.space_group_name_H-M   'P 1'
#
loop_
_entity.id
_entity.type
_entity.pdbx_description
1 polymer ?
#
loop_
_entity_poly.entity_id
_entity_poly.type
_entity_poly.pdbx_seq_one_letter_code
_entity_poly.pdbx_strand_id
1 'polypeptide(L)'
;SDVYKRQYQDSLHRMEERTGQPYDWYMDLDITSPLRTESDIENAFAKKQSRDDLDLVFSVCEARRNPWFNMVKTVDDHVEQVCKSEFTGRQQAPDVYDVNASIYVFKRDFLATNTDGMLWRGKIGISVMMDTGIIDIDSEHDYLLMEAIAQHLYAHYPEFAAVQENIRD
;
A
#
# COMPACT_ATOMS: atom_id res chain seq x y z
N SER A 1 0.03 -12.45 -2.74
CA SER A 1 -0.20 -13.87 -2.72
C SER A 1 0.54 -14.57 -1.59
N ASP A 2 0.26 -15.86 -1.31
CA ASP A 2 0.76 -16.63 -0.15
C ASP A 2 2.30 -16.75 -0.07
N VAL A 3 3.00 -16.60 -1.20
CA VAL A 3 4.47 -16.70 -1.27
C VAL A 3 5.13 -15.52 -0.57
N TYR A 4 4.67 -14.30 -0.79
CA TYR A 4 5.27 -13.10 -0.20
C TYR A 4 5.18 -13.09 1.34
N LYS A 5 4.07 -13.56 1.89
CA LYS A 5 3.86 -13.57 3.34
C LYS A 5 4.71 -14.59 4.08
N ARG A 6 4.98 -15.75 3.45
CA ARG A 6 5.95 -16.70 3.98
C ARG A 6 7.36 -16.11 4.01
N GLN A 7 7.72 -15.31 3.02
CA GLN A 7 8.99 -14.59 3.00
C GLN A 7 9.09 -13.57 4.14
N TYR A 8 8.01 -12.83 4.43
CA TYR A 8 7.98 -11.89 5.55
C TYR A 8 8.11 -12.60 6.91
N GLN A 9 7.41 -13.71 7.08
CA GLN A 9 7.52 -14.55 8.28
C GLN A 9 8.94 -15.10 8.46
N ASP A 10 9.54 -15.63 7.40
CA ASP A 10 10.91 -16.15 7.40
C ASP A 10 11.92 -15.03 7.71
N SER A 11 11.75 -13.86 7.11
CA SER A 11 12.59 -12.68 7.37
C SER A 11 12.49 -12.23 8.82
N LEU A 12 11.28 -12.16 9.37
CA LEU A 12 11.05 -11.81 10.78
C LEU A 12 11.77 -12.80 11.71
N HIS A 13 11.55 -14.11 11.51
CA HIS A 13 12.19 -15.15 12.31
C HIS A 13 13.70 -15.10 12.26
N ARG A 14 14.28 -14.99 11.07
CA ARG A 14 15.75 -14.91 10.91
C ARG A 14 16.34 -13.67 11.58
N MET A 15 15.64 -12.56 11.56
CA MET A 15 16.11 -11.34 12.23
C MET A 15 16.01 -11.47 13.74
N GLU A 16 14.94 -12.07 14.28
CA GLU A 16 14.80 -12.36 15.71
C GLU A 16 15.87 -13.34 16.20
N GLU A 17 16.15 -14.41 15.45
CA GLU A 17 17.24 -15.34 15.74
C GLU A 17 18.62 -14.65 15.75
N ARG A 18 18.87 -13.79 14.74
CA ARG A 18 20.14 -13.09 14.59
C ARG A 18 20.40 -12.07 15.69
N THR A 19 19.36 -11.37 16.15
CA THR A 19 19.49 -10.31 17.15
C THR A 19 19.28 -10.82 18.58
N GLY A 20 18.69 -12.00 18.74
CA GLY A 20 18.38 -12.62 20.04
C GLY A 20 17.23 -11.92 20.78
N GLN A 21 16.43 -11.10 20.10
CA GLN A 21 15.30 -10.40 20.71
C GLN A 21 14.13 -10.28 19.73
N PRO A 22 12.88 -10.28 20.25
CA PRO A 22 11.69 -10.08 19.42
C PRO A 22 11.58 -8.63 18.93
N TYR A 23 10.86 -8.45 17.83
CA TYR A 23 10.44 -7.13 17.32
C TYR A 23 8.94 -6.92 17.61
N ASP A 24 8.52 -5.66 17.71
CA ASP A 24 7.10 -5.32 17.88
C ASP A 24 6.37 -5.24 16.54
N TRP A 25 7.07 -4.80 15.51
CA TRP A 25 6.53 -4.56 14.17
C TRP A 25 7.46 -5.07 13.08
N TYR A 26 6.87 -5.36 11.93
CA TYR A 26 7.56 -5.65 10.68
C TYR A 26 7.08 -4.66 9.63
N MET A 27 8.01 -3.96 8.98
CA MET A 27 7.68 -3.05 7.88
C MET A 27 8.23 -3.59 6.58
N ASP A 28 7.39 -3.59 5.55
CA ASP A 28 7.75 -3.90 4.19
C ASP A 28 7.59 -2.65 3.31
N LEU A 29 8.60 -2.38 2.50
CA LEU A 29 8.62 -1.30 1.52
C LEU A 29 8.85 -1.91 0.15
N ASP A 30 7.77 -2.01 -0.66
CA ASP A 30 7.85 -2.66 -1.96
C ASP A 30 8.77 -1.87 -2.90
N ILE A 31 9.67 -2.58 -3.57
CA ILE A 31 10.64 -1.98 -4.51
C ILE A 31 10.02 -1.64 -5.86
N THR A 32 8.91 -2.29 -6.22
CA THR A 32 8.19 -2.05 -7.48
C THR A 32 7.26 -0.83 -7.42
N SER A 33 7.01 -0.32 -6.20
CA SER A 33 6.22 0.89 -5.95
C SER A 33 7.05 1.98 -5.25
N PRO A 34 8.09 2.53 -5.91
CA PRO A 34 9.12 3.35 -5.28
C PRO A 34 8.73 4.82 -5.03
N LEU A 35 7.64 5.31 -5.63
CA LEU A 35 7.24 6.71 -5.51
C LEU A 35 6.59 7.01 -4.15
N ARG A 36 7.42 7.02 -3.13
CA ARG A 36 7.06 7.37 -1.75
C ARG A 36 8.09 8.31 -1.15
N THR A 37 7.66 9.09 -0.18
CA THR A 37 8.51 10.00 0.59
C THR A 37 8.85 9.42 1.96
N GLU A 38 9.80 10.02 2.67
CA GLU A 38 10.06 9.71 4.07
C GLU A 38 8.81 9.91 4.93
N SER A 39 8.08 11.01 4.70
CA SER A 39 6.82 11.31 5.41
C SER A 39 5.75 10.24 5.21
N ASP A 40 5.67 9.60 4.04
CA ASP A 40 4.72 8.50 3.81
C ASP A 40 5.04 7.30 4.71
N ILE A 41 6.33 6.97 4.84
CA ILE A 41 6.80 5.88 5.71
C ILE A 41 6.53 6.22 7.18
N GLU A 42 6.89 7.42 7.61
CA GLU A 42 6.68 7.89 8.98
C GLU A 42 5.19 7.91 9.34
N ASN A 43 4.33 8.41 8.45
CA ASN A 43 2.89 8.46 8.67
C ASN A 43 2.27 7.06 8.81
N ALA A 44 2.67 6.12 7.97
CA ALA A 44 2.21 4.73 8.06
C ALA A 44 2.64 4.09 9.39
N PHE A 45 3.90 4.30 9.79
CA PHE A 45 4.42 3.79 11.05
C PHE A 45 3.77 4.45 12.26
N ALA A 46 3.66 5.78 12.29
CA ALA A 46 3.00 6.51 13.37
C ALA A 46 1.53 6.11 13.52
N LYS A 47 0.83 5.89 12.40
CA LYS A 47 -0.54 5.37 12.41
C LYS A 47 -0.62 4.01 13.10
N LYS A 48 0.30 3.10 12.78
CA LYS A 48 0.35 1.77 13.41
C LYS A 48 0.72 1.88 14.89
N GLN A 49 1.69 2.72 15.24
CA GLN A 49 2.16 2.91 16.61
C GLN A 49 1.08 3.51 17.52
N SER A 50 0.28 4.45 17.01
CA SER A 50 -0.80 5.09 17.76
C SER A 50 -2.05 4.22 17.94
N ARG A 51 -2.14 3.06 17.28
CA ARG A 51 -3.31 2.20 17.23
C ARG A 51 -2.95 0.74 17.47
N ASP A 52 -2.78 0.37 18.73
CA ASP A 52 -2.46 -1.01 19.15
C ASP A 52 -3.51 -2.04 18.74
N ASP A 53 -4.73 -1.59 18.52
CA ASP A 53 -5.85 -2.41 18.06
C ASP A 53 -5.79 -2.79 16.58
N LEU A 54 -4.88 -2.18 15.80
CA LEU A 54 -4.67 -2.53 14.40
C LEU A 54 -3.62 -3.64 14.27
N ASP A 55 -3.91 -4.63 13.47
CA ASP A 55 -2.99 -5.71 13.13
C ASP A 55 -2.05 -5.35 12.00
N LEU A 56 -2.52 -4.47 11.11
CA LEU A 56 -1.80 -4.02 9.92
C LEU A 56 -2.20 -2.58 9.61
N VAL A 57 -1.24 -1.78 9.14
CA VAL A 57 -1.47 -0.56 8.39
C VAL A 57 -0.80 -0.72 7.03
N PHE A 58 -1.50 -0.40 5.95
CA PHE A 58 -0.90 -0.32 4.62
C PHE A 58 -1.20 1.02 3.94
N SER A 59 -0.38 1.35 2.95
CA SER A 59 -0.57 2.54 2.16
C SER A 59 -1.65 2.36 1.09
N VAL A 60 -2.34 3.47 0.80
CA VAL A 60 -3.39 3.55 -0.21
C VAL A 60 -3.33 4.91 -0.90
N CYS A 61 -3.94 5.00 -2.09
CA CYS A 61 -4.24 6.26 -2.75
C CYS A 61 -5.75 6.47 -2.83
N GLU A 62 -6.20 7.72 -2.91
CA GLU A 62 -7.61 8.01 -3.20
C GLU A 62 -7.99 7.41 -4.56
N ALA A 63 -9.04 6.60 -4.58
CA ALA A 63 -9.47 5.94 -5.80
C ALA A 63 -10.07 6.94 -6.80
N ARG A 64 -9.59 6.91 -8.03
CA ARG A 64 -10.14 7.71 -9.14
C ARG A 64 -11.51 7.21 -9.61
N ARG A 65 -11.81 5.96 -9.35
CA ARG A 65 -13.07 5.29 -9.68
C ARG A 65 -13.76 4.83 -8.41
N ASN A 66 -15.07 4.61 -8.51
CA ASN A 66 -15.86 4.18 -7.36
C ASN A 66 -16.79 3.04 -7.79
N PRO A 67 -16.75 1.87 -7.11
CA PRO A 67 -17.52 0.70 -7.49
C PRO A 67 -19.03 0.89 -7.41
N TRP A 68 -19.50 1.85 -6.61
CA TRP A 68 -20.92 2.21 -6.52
C TRP A 68 -21.37 3.27 -7.52
N PHE A 69 -20.44 3.82 -8.31
CA PHE A 69 -20.79 4.93 -9.19
C PHE A 69 -20.34 4.75 -10.63
N ASN A 70 -19.05 4.51 -10.89
CA ASN A 70 -18.49 4.55 -12.24
C ASN A 70 -17.54 3.40 -12.58
N MET A 71 -17.69 2.28 -11.88
CA MET A 71 -17.08 1.00 -12.25
C MET A 71 -18.15 0.01 -12.66
N VAL A 72 -17.87 -0.77 -13.69
CA VAL A 72 -18.78 -1.77 -14.24
C VAL A 72 -18.13 -3.14 -14.30
N LYS A 73 -18.94 -4.18 -14.20
CA LYS A 73 -18.57 -5.57 -14.45
C LYS A 73 -19.38 -6.14 -15.59
N THR A 74 -18.83 -7.09 -16.32
CA THR A 74 -19.54 -7.82 -17.35
C THR A 74 -20.40 -8.92 -16.73
N VAL A 75 -21.63 -9.03 -17.19
CA VAL A 75 -22.57 -10.09 -16.85
C VAL A 75 -23.18 -10.57 -18.15
N ASP A 76 -22.88 -11.79 -18.58
CA ASP A 76 -23.20 -12.33 -19.89
C ASP A 76 -22.70 -11.38 -21.02
N ASP A 77 -23.62 -10.73 -21.75
CA ASP A 77 -23.34 -9.83 -22.86
C ASP A 77 -23.63 -8.33 -22.56
N HIS A 78 -23.90 -8.00 -21.30
CA HIS A 78 -24.16 -6.64 -20.87
C HIS A 78 -23.28 -6.23 -19.68
N VAL A 79 -23.40 -4.96 -19.24
CA VAL A 79 -22.65 -4.45 -18.08
C VAL A 79 -23.58 -4.04 -16.95
N GLU A 80 -23.11 -4.28 -15.73
CA GLU A 80 -23.75 -3.80 -14.50
C GLU A 80 -22.75 -3.01 -13.67
N GLN A 81 -23.23 -2.15 -12.76
CA GLN A 81 -22.36 -1.56 -11.72
C GLN A 81 -21.70 -2.66 -10.88
N VAL A 82 -20.45 -2.44 -10.46
CA VAL A 82 -19.74 -3.40 -9.59
C VAL A 82 -20.50 -3.57 -8.29
N CYS A 83 -20.87 -2.48 -7.62
CA CYS A 83 -21.76 -2.49 -6.45
C CYS A 83 -23.05 -1.76 -6.81
N LYS A 84 -24.19 -2.45 -6.65
CA LYS A 84 -25.51 -1.84 -6.91
C LYS A 84 -25.77 -0.73 -5.90
N SER A 85 -26.23 0.43 -6.38
CA SER A 85 -26.58 1.56 -5.54
C SER A 85 -27.68 2.41 -6.21
N GLU A 86 -28.37 3.18 -5.39
CA GLU A 86 -29.32 4.22 -5.84
C GLU A 86 -28.68 5.62 -5.82
N PHE A 87 -27.34 5.71 -5.71
CA PHE A 87 -26.63 6.97 -5.65
C PHE A 87 -26.72 7.72 -6.99
N THR A 88 -27.14 8.96 -6.91
CA THR A 88 -27.24 9.85 -8.07
C THR A 88 -26.00 10.73 -8.25
N GLY A 89 -25.11 10.77 -7.28
CA GLY A 89 -23.88 11.54 -7.30
C GLY A 89 -22.75 10.90 -6.49
N ARG A 90 -21.51 11.18 -6.88
CA ARG A 90 -20.30 10.63 -6.25
C ARG A 90 -20.24 10.92 -4.73
N GLN A 91 -20.76 12.07 -4.30
CA GLN A 91 -20.73 12.49 -2.90
C GLN A 91 -21.58 11.62 -1.95
N GLN A 92 -22.48 10.82 -2.52
CA GLN A 92 -23.32 9.88 -1.75
C GLN A 92 -22.67 8.52 -1.58
N ALA A 93 -21.69 8.19 -2.41
CA ALA A 93 -20.96 6.93 -2.34
C ALA A 93 -19.93 6.97 -1.20
N PRO A 94 -19.64 5.81 -0.57
CA PRO A 94 -18.56 5.72 0.40
C PRO A 94 -17.21 6.13 -0.20
N ASP A 95 -16.31 6.66 0.64
CA ASP A 95 -14.92 6.86 0.26
C ASP A 95 -14.29 5.52 -0.07
N VAL A 96 -13.56 5.46 -1.17
CA VAL A 96 -12.86 4.27 -1.62
C VAL A 96 -11.40 4.61 -1.93
N TYR A 97 -10.55 3.63 -1.71
CA TYR A 97 -9.11 3.77 -1.86
C TYR A 97 -8.58 2.61 -2.70
N ASP A 98 -7.58 2.90 -3.51
CA ASP A 98 -6.79 1.90 -4.21
C ASP A 98 -5.61 1.49 -3.32
N VAL A 99 -5.44 0.18 -3.09
CA VAL A 99 -4.27 -0.35 -2.38
C VAL A 99 -3.08 -0.28 -3.32
N ASN A 100 -2.07 0.49 -2.96
CA ASN A 100 -0.92 0.75 -3.82
C ASN A 100 0.32 -0.13 -3.52
N ALA A 101 0.19 -1.06 -2.58
CA ALA A 101 1.22 -2.01 -2.19
C ALA A 101 2.58 -1.40 -1.73
N SER A 102 2.71 -0.08 -1.61
CA SER A 102 4.00 0.58 -1.38
C SER A 102 4.56 0.39 0.03
N ILE A 103 3.70 0.45 1.06
CA ILE A 103 4.10 0.38 2.47
C ILE A 103 3.16 -0.54 3.22
N TYR A 104 3.72 -1.49 3.97
CA TYR A 104 2.98 -2.34 4.92
C TYR A 104 3.65 -2.31 6.28
N VAL A 105 2.90 -2.07 7.35
CA VAL A 105 3.38 -2.11 8.74
C VAL A 105 2.55 -3.11 9.52
N PHE A 106 3.11 -4.27 9.76
CA PHE A 106 2.48 -5.39 10.45
C PHE A 106 2.76 -5.35 11.95
N LYS A 107 1.76 -5.70 12.76
CA LYS A 107 1.99 -6.16 14.11
C LYS A 107 2.71 -7.52 14.05
N ARG A 108 3.79 -7.66 14.80
CA ARG A 108 4.61 -8.88 14.80
C ARG A 108 3.78 -10.14 14.99
N ASP A 109 2.92 -10.16 16.01
CA ASP A 109 2.14 -11.36 16.36
C ASP A 109 1.12 -11.73 15.28
N PHE A 110 0.50 -10.74 14.66
CA PHE A 110 -0.40 -10.96 13.51
C PHE A 110 0.35 -11.58 12.33
N LEU A 111 1.53 -11.05 11.99
CA LEU A 111 2.34 -11.61 10.91
C LEU A 111 2.79 -13.04 11.23
N ALA A 112 3.29 -13.28 12.44
CA ALA A 112 3.82 -14.58 12.85
C ALA A 112 2.76 -15.68 12.88
N THR A 113 1.50 -15.35 13.22
CA THR A 113 0.41 -16.33 13.40
C THR A 113 -0.52 -16.47 12.21
N ASN A 114 -0.46 -15.54 11.24
CA ASN A 114 -1.34 -15.54 10.07
C ASN A 114 -0.84 -16.54 9.00
N THR A 115 -1.07 -17.81 9.23
CA THR A 115 -0.53 -18.91 8.42
C THR A 115 -1.16 -19.06 7.04
N ASP A 116 -2.39 -18.59 6.84
CA ASP A 116 -3.08 -18.65 5.55
C ASP A 116 -2.90 -17.40 4.68
N GLY A 117 -2.18 -16.44 5.21
CA GLY A 117 -1.79 -15.26 4.47
C GLY A 117 -2.93 -14.28 4.13
N MET A 118 -4.12 -14.42 4.69
CA MET A 118 -5.24 -13.53 4.42
C MET A 118 -5.14 -12.24 5.25
N LEU A 119 -4.69 -11.13 4.61
CA LEU A 119 -4.58 -9.82 5.25
C LEU A 119 -5.91 -9.37 5.88
N TRP A 120 -7.01 -9.63 5.19
CA TRP A 120 -8.36 -9.20 5.58
C TRP A 120 -8.92 -9.85 6.86
N ARG A 121 -8.19 -10.80 7.45
CA ARG A 121 -8.53 -11.33 8.79
C ARG A 121 -8.14 -10.42 9.92
N GLY A 122 -7.15 -9.55 9.68
CA GLY A 122 -6.70 -8.57 10.64
C GLY A 122 -7.58 -7.32 10.65
N LYS A 123 -7.50 -6.56 11.72
CA LYS A 123 -8.03 -5.20 11.78
C LYS A 123 -7.04 -4.26 11.10
N ILE A 124 -7.45 -3.68 9.98
CA ILE A 124 -6.56 -2.95 9.08
C ILE A 124 -6.81 -1.46 9.18
N GLY A 125 -5.75 -0.67 9.29
CA GLY A 125 -5.73 0.77 9.09
C GLY A 125 -5.10 1.14 7.76
N ILE A 126 -5.36 2.34 7.29
CA ILE A 126 -4.79 2.87 6.05
C ILE A 126 -3.95 4.12 6.30
N SER A 127 -2.90 4.30 5.49
CA SER A 127 -2.14 5.54 5.37
C SER A 127 -2.29 6.04 3.93
N VAL A 128 -2.86 7.24 3.77
CA VAL A 128 -3.14 7.77 2.43
C VAL A 128 -1.89 8.47 1.90
N MET A 129 -1.47 8.08 0.70
CA MET A 129 -0.34 8.65 -0.03
C MET A 129 -0.83 9.48 -1.24
N MET A 130 0.10 10.18 -1.89
CA MET A 130 -0.15 10.83 -3.17
C MET A 130 -0.61 9.80 -4.22
N ASP A 131 -1.51 10.20 -5.13
CA ASP A 131 -2.14 9.26 -6.08
C ASP A 131 -1.17 8.66 -7.11
N THR A 132 -0.03 9.29 -7.34
CA THR A 132 1.07 8.72 -8.16
C THR A 132 1.67 7.45 -7.55
N GLY A 133 1.52 7.24 -6.26
CA GLY A 133 1.95 6.01 -5.58
C GLY A 133 1.19 4.75 -5.98
N ILE A 134 0.15 4.86 -6.84
CA ILE A 134 -0.59 3.69 -7.36
C ILE A 134 0.18 2.94 -8.47
N ILE A 135 1.20 3.56 -9.05
CA ILE A 135 1.94 2.95 -10.15
C ILE A 135 2.91 1.92 -9.59
N ASP A 136 2.78 0.70 -10.09
CA ASP A 136 3.63 -0.44 -9.79
C ASP A 136 4.41 -0.86 -11.04
N ILE A 137 5.65 -1.29 -10.91
CA ILE A 137 6.53 -1.67 -12.03
C ILE A 137 6.36 -3.17 -12.28
N ASP A 138 5.43 -3.54 -13.14
CA ASP A 138 5.19 -4.90 -13.60
C ASP A 138 5.77 -5.17 -15.01
N SER A 139 6.05 -4.11 -15.76
CA SER A 139 6.53 -4.20 -17.13
C SER A 139 7.52 -3.09 -17.47
N GLU A 140 8.23 -3.24 -18.59
CA GLU A 140 9.10 -2.19 -19.16
C GLU A 140 8.34 -0.89 -19.43
N HIS A 141 7.06 -0.99 -19.82
CA HIS A 141 6.22 0.19 -20.04
C HIS A 141 5.95 0.95 -18.73
N ASP A 142 5.69 0.24 -17.65
CA ASP A 142 5.48 0.86 -16.33
C ASP A 142 6.76 1.53 -15.83
N TYR A 143 7.92 0.91 -16.09
CA TYR A 143 9.22 1.50 -15.78
C TYR A 143 9.41 2.86 -16.49
N LEU A 144 9.13 2.94 -17.80
CA LEU A 144 9.24 4.19 -18.55
C LEU A 144 8.26 5.27 -18.06
N LEU A 145 7.04 4.89 -17.70
CA LEU A 145 6.07 5.81 -17.10
C LEU A 145 6.54 6.28 -15.72
N MET A 146 7.03 5.35 -14.90
CA MET A 146 7.55 5.65 -13.56
C MET A 146 8.73 6.62 -13.63
N GLU A 147 9.66 6.43 -14.57
CA GLU A 147 10.80 7.32 -14.76
C GLU A 147 10.34 8.74 -15.11
N ALA A 148 9.38 8.89 -16.02
CA ALA A 148 8.85 10.20 -16.40
C ALA A 148 8.15 10.90 -15.22
N ILE A 149 7.40 10.17 -14.41
CA ILE A 149 6.73 10.70 -13.22
C ILE A 149 7.77 11.06 -12.15
N ALA A 150 8.74 10.20 -11.90
CA ALA A 150 9.82 10.47 -10.93
C ALA A 150 10.58 11.75 -11.27
N GLN A 151 10.94 11.96 -12.54
CA GLN A 151 11.59 13.20 -12.99
C GLN A 151 10.73 14.44 -12.71
N HIS A 152 9.41 14.36 -12.95
CA HIS A 152 8.51 15.45 -12.65
C HIS A 152 8.43 15.73 -11.14
N LEU A 153 8.29 14.67 -10.32
CA LEU A 153 8.20 14.81 -8.87
C LEU A 153 9.48 15.39 -8.26
N TYR A 154 10.65 14.89 -8.66
CA TYR A 154 11.94 15.40 -8.19
C TYR A 154 12.17 16.87 -8.54
N ALA A 155 11.67 17.32 -9.69
CA ALA A 155 11.82 18.70 -10.13
C ALA A 155 10.85 19.69 -9.45
N HIS A 156 9.71 19.25 -8.94
CA HIS A 156 8.61 20.14 -8.55
C HIS A 156 8.13 19.96 -7.10
N TYR A 157 8.53 18.88 -6.42
CA TYR A 157 8.09 18.56 -5.06
C TYR A 157 9.29 18.40 -4.14
N PRO A 158 9.49 19.31 -3.15
CA PRO A 158 10.65 19.29 -2.27
C PRO A 158 10.88 17.97 -1.52
N GLU A 159 9.78 17.31 -1.10
CA GLU A 159 9.82 16.02 -0.40
C GLU A 159 10.39 14.90 -1.29
N PHE A 160 10.12 14.92 -2.59
CA PHE A 160 10.69 13.97 -3.55
C PHE A 160 12.12 14.37 -3.95
N ALA A 161 12.41 15.66 -4.06
CA ALA A 161 13.79 16.12 -4.28
C ALA A 161 14.72 15.66 -3.15
N ALA A 162 14.27 15.69 -1.89
CA ALA A 162 15.02 15.17 -0.75
C ALA A 162 15.30 13.67 -0.87
N VAL A 163 14.35 12.88 -1.40
CA VAL A 163 14.57 11.44 -1.68
C VAL A 163 15.68 11.27 -2.72
N GLN A 164 15.65 12.06 -3.80
CA GLN A 164 16.66 12.00 -4.85
C GLN A 164 18.07 12.31 -4.33
N GLU A 165 18.21 13.32 -3.45
CA GLU A 165 19.49 13.70 -2.84
C GLU A 165 20.09 12.59 -1.96
N ASN A 166 19.27 11.68 -1.44
CA ASN A 166 19.73 10.54 -0.64
C ASN A 166 20.20 9.34 -1.48
N ILE A 167 19.99 9.36 -2.79
CA ILE A 167 20.52 8.32 -3.68
C ILE A 167 22.03 8.46 -3.71
N ARG A 168 22.74 7.46 -3.19
CA ARG A 168 24.20 7.38 -3.22
C ARG A 168 24.60 6.50 -4.39
N ASP A 169 25.55 6.99 -5.18
CA ASP A 169 26.22 6.23 -6.26
C ASP A 169 26.98 4.99 -5.72
#